data_7360e66a1f29de1679a5f7d2b2a30c43
#
_entry.id   7360e66a1f29de1679a5f7d2b2a30c43
#
_cell.length_a   1.000
_cell.length_b   1.000
_cell.length_c   1.000
_cell.angle_alpha   90.00
_cell.angle_beta   90.00
_cell.angle_gamma   90.00
#
_symmetry.space_group_name_H-M   'P 1'
#
loop_
_entity.id
_entity.type
_entity.pdbx_description
1 polymer ?
#
loop_
_entity_poly.entity_id
_entity_poly.type
_entity_poly.pdbx_seq_one_letter_code
_entity_poly.pdbx_strand_id
1 'polypeptide(L)'
;LTVERIPHEATHWSVRLMARYAGITTWQVRQIWEAADLKPHRLKSFKISNDPLFAEKVVDVVGLYMNPPDNTIVLSVDEKTQIQALDRTQPMLPLKPGQIERRTHDYKRNGTMSLYAAFDILTGEVMGRVTKRHRAKEFLDFLRQIERSTPKELDLHIILDNSSTHKTAEVQKWLAEHSRITPHFTPTSASWLNAVESWFSQLERRSIYRGVFSSVTELRNEIHRFIKAHNATNAKPFKWTKSAA
;
A
#
# COMPACT_ATOMS: atom_id res chain seq x y z
N LEU A 1 -20.87 -30.72 -2.55
CA LEU A 1 -21.76 -29.60 -2.16
C LEU A 1 -20.97 -28.29 -2.05
N THR A 2 -19.92 -28.20 -1.24
CA THR A 2 -19.22 -26.92 -0.96
C THR A 2 -18.68 -26.25 -2.21
N VAL A 3 -18.12 -26.97 -3.15
CA VAL A 3 -17.48 -26.45 -4.39
C VAL A 3 -18.43 -26.43 -5.59
N GLU A 4 -19.50 -27.18 -5.56
CA GLU A 4 -20.37 -27.38 -6.71
C GLU A 4 -21.67 -26.57 -6.65
N ARG A 5 -22.07 -26.15 -5.45
CA ARG A 5 -23.37 -25.47 -5.23
C ARG A 5 -23.20 -24.25 -4.34
N ILE A 6 -23.97 -23.24 -4.62
CA ILE A 6 -24.13 -22.06 -3.77
C ILE A 6 -25.39 -22.25 -2.93
N PRO A 7 -25.40 -21.89 -1.64
CA PRO A 7 -26.63 -21.97 -0.83
C PRO A 7 -27.70 -20.99 -1.33
N HIS A 8 -28.97 -21.34 -1.23
CA HIS A 8 -30.07 -20.48 -1.70
C HIS A 8 -30.20 -19.17 -0.90
N GLU A 9 -29.89 -19.22 0.39
CA GLU A 9 -30.08 -18.12 1.34
C GLU A 9 -28.80 -17.28 1.62
N ALA A 10 -27.68 -17.59 0.95
CA ALA A 10 -26.43 -16.89 1.15
C ALA A 10 -25.52 -16.95 -0.07
N THR A 11 -24.59 -16.03 -0.19
CA THR A 11 -23.61 -16.00 -1.29
C THR A 11 -22.45 -17.01 -1.13
N HIS A 12 -22.31 -17.59 0.05
CA HIS A 12 -21.25 -18.56 0.35
C HIS A 12 -21.65 -19.46 1.52
N TRP A 13 -20.98 -20.60 1.64
CA TRP A 13 -21.20 -21.53 2.72
C TRP A 13 -20.56 -21.07 4.03
N SER A 14 -21.34 -20.94 5.09
CA SER A 14 -20.84 -20.93 6.46
C SER A 14 -20.85 -22.36 7.03
N VAL A 15 -20.03 -22.61 8.06
CA VAL A 15 -19.99 -23.91 8.73
C VAL A 15 -21.36 -24.36 9.23
N ARG A 16 -22.14 -23.43 9.81
CA ARG A 16 -23.49 -23.74 10.33
C ARG A 16 -24.46 -24.07 9.21
N LEU A 17 -24.40 -23.32 8.11
CA LEU A 17 -25.27 -23.52 6.97
C LEU A 17 -24.99 -24.86 6.29
N MET A 18 -23.71 -25.17 6.07
CA MET A 18 -23.28 -26.46 5.52
C MET A 18 -23.70 -27.63 6.41
N ALA A 19 -23.52 -27.52 7.72
CA ALA A 19 -23.92 -28.54 8.67
C ALA A 19 -25.40 -28.88 8.56
N ARG A 20 -26.25 -27.84 8.51
CA ARG A 20 -27.71 -27.98 8.33
C ARG A 20 -28.06 -28.64 7.01
N TYR A 21 -27.45 -28.20 5.91
CA TYR A 21 -27.73 -28.74 4.56
C TYR A 21 -27.25 -30.19 4.37
N ALA A 22 -26.10 -30.52 4.94
CA ALA A 22 -25.50 -31.84 4.82
C ALA A 22 -25.99 -32.84 5.88
N GLY A 23 -26.76 -32.41 6.87
CA GLY A 23 -27.22 -33.26 7.97
C GLY A 23 -26.10 -33.75 8.90
N ILE A 24 -25.00 -33.02 9.01
CA ILE A 24 -23.84 -33.37 9.83
C ILE A 24 -23.53 -32.26 10.84
N THR A 25 -22.64 -32.56 11.80
CA THR A 25 -22.27 -31.59 12.84
C THR A 25 -21.33 -30.50 12.29
N THR A 26 -21.35 -29.33 12.92
CA THR A 26 -20.42 -28.24 12.60
C THR A 26 -18.96 -28.63 12.79
N TRP A 27 -18.66 -29.55 13.70
CA TRP A 27 -17.35 -30.12 13.88
C TRP A 27 -16.90 -30.94 12.67
N GLN A 28 -17.76 -31.84 12.19
CA GLN A 28 -17.49 -32.64 10.98
C GLN A 28 -17.24 -31.76 9.75
N VAL A 29 -18.07 -30.71 9.56
CA VAL A 29 -17.84 -29.74 8.47
C VAL A 29 -16.46 -29.11 8.55
N ARG A 30 -16.03 -28.68 9.73
CA ARG A 30 -14.67 -28.10 9.91
C ARG A 30 -13.58 -29.09 9.59
N GLN A 31 -13.70 -30.35 10.07
CA GLN A 31 -12.71 -31.40 9.77
C GLN A 31 -12.61 -31.67 8.26
N ILE A 32 -13.75 -31.78 7.57
CA ILE A 32 -13.76 -32.01 6.12
C ILE A 32 -13.16 -30.81 5.37
N TRP A 33 -13.53 -29.59 5.75
CA TRP A 33 -12.98 -28.38 5.10
C TRP A 33 -11.50 -28.19 5.36
N GLU A 34 -11.03 -28.51 6.55
CA GLU A 34 -9.62 -28.46 6.91
C GLU A 34 -8.81 -29.51 6.14
N ALA A 35 -9.28 -30.75 6.11
CA ALA A 35 -8.64 -31.83 5.37
C ALA A 35 -8.56 -31.56 3.84
N ALA A 36 -9.56 -30.84 3.30
CA ALA A 36 -9.60 -30.47 1.88
C ALA A 36 -9.08 -29.03 1.58
N ASP A 37 -8.51 -28.36 2.57
CA ASP A 37 -8.09 -26.93 2.52
C ASP A 37 -9.19 -25.97 1.98
N LEU A 38 -10.47 -26.28 2.23
CA LEU A 38 -11.59 -25.48 1.78
C LEU A 38 -11.85 -24.30 2.75
N LYS A 39 -11.91 -23.09 2.21
CA LYS A 39 -12.13 -21.86 2.96
C LYS A 39 -13.25 -21.00 2.34
N PRO A 40 -14.52 -21.49 2.30
CA PRO A 40 -15.62 -20.81 1.58
C PRO A 40 -15.93 -19.40 2.09
N HIS A 41 -15.56 -19.09 3.33
CA HIS A 41 -15.71 -17.80 3.98
C HIS A 41 -14.61 -16.78 3.60
N ARG A 42 -13.58 -17.20 2.84
CA ARG A 42 -12.50 -16.35 2.40
C ARG A 42 -12.64 -16.05 0.92
N LEU A 43 -12.75 -14.78 0.61
CA LEU A 43 -12.69 -14.28 -0.76
C LEU A 43 -11.35 -13.58 -0.95
N LYS A 44 -10.62 -13.96 -1.97
CA LYS A 44 -9.48 -13.22 -2.50
C LYS A 44 -9.87 -12.65 -3.85
N SER A 45 -9.88 -11.34 -3.97
CA SER A 45 -9.98 -10.70 -5.27
C SER A 45 -8.61 -10.73 -5.96
N PHE A 46 -8.60 -10.99 -7.25
CA PHE A 46 -7.45 -10.82 -8.11
C PHE A 46 -7.87 -10.13 -9.39
N LYS A 47 -6.95 -9.47 -10.04
CA LYS A 47 -7.15 -8.89 -11.36
C LYS A 47 -6.04 -9.37 -12.27
N ILE A 48 -6.42 -9.93 -13.40
CA ILE A 48 -5.46 -10.32 -14.44
C ILE A 48 -5.03 -9.02 -15.13
N SER A 49 -3.72 -8.85 -15.30
CA SER A 49 -3.18 -7.71 -16.02
C SER A 49 -3.40 -7.90 -17.52
N ASN A 50 -3.80 -6.83 -18.20
CA ASN A 50 -3.91 -6.78 -19.67
C ASN A 50 -2.65 -6.14 -20.29
N ASP A 51 -1.59 -5.94 -19.54
CA ASP A 51 -0.36 -5.31 -20.02
C ASP A 51 0.38 -6.29 -20.94
N PRO A 52 0.58 -5.97 -22.22
CA PRO A 52 1.29 -6.86 -23.14
C PRO A 52 2.75 -7.08 -22.76
N LEU A 53 3.36 -6.12 -22.03
CA LEU A 53 4.73 -6.18 -21.55
C LEU A 53 4.81 -6.63 -20.08
N PHE A 54 3.79 -7.38 -19.62
CA PHE A 54 3.69 -7.76 -18.18
C PHE A 54 4.95 -8.47 -17.69
N ALA A 55 5.40 -9.51 -18.40
CA ALA A 55 6.55 -10.30 -17.99
C ALA A 55 7.85 -9.49 -17.97
N GLU A 56 8.07 -8.68 -19.00
CA GLU A 56 9.26 -7.82 -19.14
C GLU A 56 9.34 -6.82 -17.98
N LYS A 57 8.24 -6.13 -17.67
CA LYS A 57 8.16 -5.17 -16.57
C LYS A 57 8.31 -5.82 -15.21
N VAL A 58 7.79 -7.05 -15.03
CA VAL A 58 8.00 -7.81 -13.78
C VAL A 58 9.47 -8.15 -13.61
N VAL A 59 10.12 -8.62 -14.66
CA VAL A 59 11.56 -8.97 -14.64
C VAL A 59 12.41 -7.72 -14.35
N ASP A 60 12.11 -6.60 -14.98
CA ASP A 60 12.80 -5.32 -14.77
C ASP A 60 12.68 -4.86 -13.30
N VAL A 61 11.47 -4.74 -12.78
CA VAL A 61 11.23 -4.27 -11.40
C VAL A 61 11.78 -5.24 -10.35
N VAL A 62 11.57 -6.54 -10.53
CA VAL A 62 12.09 -7.56 -9.59
C VAL A 62 13.62 -7.62 -9.66
N GLY A 63 14.19 -7.44 -10.85
CA GLY A 63 15.64 -7.33 -11.04
C GLY A 63 16.24 -6.21 -10.18
N LEU A 64 15.63 -5.02 -10.18
CA LEU A 64 16.06 -3.88 -9.35
C LEU A 64 15.96 -4.18 -7.84
N TYR A 65 14.96 -4.96 -7.42
CA TYR A 65 14.82 -5.34 -6.02
C TYR A 65 15.85 -6.38 -5.56
N MET A 66 16.22 -7.29 -6.45
CA MET A 66 17.13 -8.40 -6.11
C MET A 66 18.61 -8.03 -6.29
N ASN A 67 18.88 -7.22 -7.29
CA ASN A 67 20.25 -6.86 -7.68
C ASN A 67 20.28 -5.42 -8.23
N PRO A 68 20.17 -4.41 -7.35
CA PRO A 68 20.26 -3.02 -7.76
C PRO A 68 21.62 -2.73 -8.41
N PRO A 69 21.68 -1.89 -9.47
CA PRO A 69 22.93 -1.52 -10.10
C PRO A 69 23.87 -0.79 -9.14
N ASP A 70 25.18 -0.89 -9.37
CA ASP A 70 26.17 -0.15 -8.59
C ASP A 70 26.01 1.36 -8.77
N ASN A 71 26.37 2.13 -7.77
CA ASN A 71 26.29 3.61 -7.76
C ASN A 71 24.88 4.17 -8.05
N THR A 72 23.84 3.45 -7.65
CA THR A 72 22.45 3.87 -7.85
C THR A 72 21.66 3.90 -6.56
N ILE A 73 20.60 4.72 -6.55
CA ILE A 73 19.53 4.66 -5.57
C ILE A 73 18.28 4.13 -6.27
N VAL A 74 17.69 3.07 -5.73
CA VAL A 74 16.43 2.51 -6.23
C VAL A 74 15.29 2.93 -5.31
N LEU A 75 14.35 3.70 -5.84
CA LEU A 75 13.21 4.24 -5.11
C LEU A 75 11.91 3.64 -5.63
N SER A 76 11.11 3.09 -4.74
CA SER A 76 9.72 2.73 -5.03
C SER A 76 8.84 3.92 -4.67
N VAL A 77 8.15 4.50 -5.65
CA VAL A 77 7.42 5.78 -5.53
C VAL A 77 5.94 5.58 -5.85
N ASP A 78 5.08 6.16 -5.03
CA ASP A 78 3.62 6.13 -5.23
C ASP A 78 2.92 7.22 -4.43
N GLU A 79 1.59 7.36 -4.63
CA GLU A 79 0.77 8.26 -3.84
C GLU A 79 -0.37 7.55 -3.09
N LYS A 80 -0.46 7.82 -1.80
CA LYS A 80 -1.65 7.51 -1.00
C LYS A 80 -2.59 8.71 -1.01
N THR A 81 -3.66 8.59 -1.78
CA THR A 81 -4.64 9.67 -1.95
C THR A 81 -5.72 9.65 -0.86
N GLN A 82 -6.40 10.80 -0.67
CA GLN A 82 -7.60 10.95 0.16
C GLN A 82 -7.47 10.44 1.60
N ILE A 83 -6.32 10.66 2.22
CA ILE A 83 -6.14 10.39 3.66
C ILE A 83 -7.02 11.38 4.41
N GLN A 84 -7.98 10.88 5.21
CA GLN A 84 -8.99 11.71 5.86
C GLN A 84 -8.53 12.15 7.26
N ALA A 85 -8.69 13.44 7.56
CA ALA A 85 -8.60 13.95 8.93
C ALA A 85 -9.94 13.69 9.63
N LEU A 86 -10.03 12.58 10.35
CA LEU A 86 -11.21 12.17 11.09
C LEU A 86 -11.11 12.59 12.55
N ASP A 87 -12.07 13.37 12.99
CA ASP A 87 -12.25 13.75 14.40
C ASP A 87 -13.42 12.96 14.98
N ARG A 88 -13.23 12.36 16.15
CA ARG A 88 -14.27 11.60 16.83
C ARG A 88 -15.14 12.54 17.64
N THR A 89 -16.46 12.41 17.52
CA THR A 89 -17.42 13.28 18.23
C THR A 89 -17.41 13.09 19.75
N GLN A 90 -16.85 11.97 20.22
CA GLN A 90 -16.74 11.65 21.63
C GLN A 90 -15.35 11.11 21.96
N PRO A 91 -14.84 11.35 23.19
CA PRO A 91 -13.59 10.78 23.65
C PRO A 91 -13.58 9.26 23.56
N MET A 92 -12.43 8.70 23.22
CA MET A 92 -12.23 7.26 23.28
C MET A 92 -12.23 6.77 24.72
N LEU A 93 -12.88 5.64 24.97
CA LEU A 93 -12.77 4.95 26.24
C LEU A 93 -11.44 4.17 26.25
N PRO A 94 -10.52 4.47 27.20
CA PRO A 94 -9.20 3.89 27.19
C PRO A 94 -9.20 2.41 27.51
N LEU A 95 -8.16 1.73 27.08
CA LEU A 95 -7.87 0.34 27.46
C LEU A 95 -7.73 0.22 28.98
N LYS A 96 -8.42 -0.79 29.57
CA LYS A 96 -8.30 -1.16 30.99
C LYS A 96 -8.19 -2.68 31.10
N PRO A 97 -7.66 -3.22 32.20
CA PRO A 97 -7.68 -4.65 32.46
C PRO A 97 -9.11 -5.22 32.31
N GLY A 98 -9.28 -6.26 31.48
CA GLY A 98 -10.57 -6.86 31.19
C GLY A 98 -11.49 -6.08 30.25
N GLN A 99 -11.09 -4.90 29.76
CA GLN A 99 -11.87 -4.07 28.84
C GLN A 99 -11.01 -3.60 27.67
N ILE A 100 -11.50 -3.87 26.45
CA ILE A 100 -10.87 -3.36 25.23
C ILE A 100 -11.13 -1.85 25.08
N GLU A 101 -10.22 -1.16 24.40
CA GLU A 101 -10.44 0.21 23.94
C GLU A 101 -11.73 0.30 23.10
N ARG A 102 -12.56 1.29 23.37
CA ARG A 102 -13.80 1.55 22.62
C ARG A 102 -13.81 2.96 22.09
N ARG A 103 -14.31 3.12 20.86
CA ARG A 103 -14.47 4.40 20.18
C ARG A 103 -15.87 4.52 19.60
N THR A 104 -16.37 5.74 19.49
CA THR A 104 -17.64 6.01 18.77
C THR A 104 -17.52 5.72 17.30
N HIS A 105 -18.62 5.34 16.68
CA HIS A 105 -18.72 5.24 15.22
C HIS A 105 -18.83 6.62 14.55
N ASP A 106 -19.35 7.61 15.29
CA ASP A 106 -19.56 8.96 14.78
C ASP A 106 -18.23 9.71 14.64
N TYR A 107 -18.08 10.39 13.52
CA TYR A 107 -16.90 11.19 13.24
C TYR A 107 -17.24 12.41 12.38
N LYS A 108 -16.46 13.46 12.56
CA LYS A 108 -16.44 14.66 11.71
C LYS A 108 -15.25 14.56 10.76
N ARG A 109 -15.47 14.90 9.49
CA ARG A 109 -14.40 15.00 8.49
C ARG A 109 -13.89 16.43 8.41
N ASN A 110 -12.62 16.63 8.72
CA ASN A 110 -11.98 17.95 8.70
C ASN A 110 -11.16 18.18 7.42
N GLY A 111 -11.37 17.35 6.41
CA GLY A 111 -10.72 17.43 5.11
C GLY A 111 -9.85 16.22 4.79
N THR A 112 -9.21 16.27 3.63
CA THR A 112 -8.35 15.20 3.10
C THR A 112 -7.00 15.74 2.67
N MET A 113 -5.99 14.87 2.69
CA MET A 113 -4.65 15.12 2.16
C MET A 113 -4.21 13.93 1.31
N SER A 114 -3.24 14.16 0.44
CA SER A 114 -2.52 13.12 -0.30
C SER A 114 -1.06 13.10 0.14
N LEU A 115 -0.48 11.92 0.18
CA LEU A 115 0.93 11.70 0.49
C LEU A 115 1.63 11.05 -0.69
N TYR A 116 2.60 11.74 -1.28
CA TYR A 116 3.62 11.12 -2.13
C TYR A 116 4.71 10.55 -1.24
N ALA A 117 5.14 9.34 -1.50
CA ALA A 117 6.24 8.71 -0.78
C ALA A 117 7.20 8.00 -1.73
N ALA A 118 8.49 8.08 -1.42
CA ALA A 118 9.57 7.35 -2.06
C ALA A 118 10.25 6.49 -1.01
N PHE A 119 10.16 5.19 -1.18
CA PHE A 119 10.77 4.19 -0.31
C PHE A 119 12.08 3.73 -0.94
N ASP A 120 13.17 3.97 -0.27
CA ASP A 120 14.50 3.51 -0.67
C ASP A 120 14.63 2.00 -0.41
N ILE A 121 14.93 1.25 -1.45
CA ILE A 121 15.00 -0.21 -1.39
C ILE A 121 16.20 -0.69 -0.56
N LEU A 122 17.32 0.02 -0.60
CA LEU A 122 18.55 -0.38 0.06
C LEU A 122 18.59 0.01 1.53
N THR A 123 18.08 1.18 1.88
CA THR A 123 18.09 1.66 3.28
C THR A 123 16.79 1.39 4.01
N GLY A 124 15.68 1.31 3.28
CA GLY A 124 14.33 1.26 3.83
C GLY A 124 13.84 2.61 4.33
N GLU A 125 14.58 3.69 4.11
CA GLU A 125 14.16 5.04 4.45
C GLU A 125 13.06 5.54 3.51
N VAL A 126 12.28 6.50 4.00
CA VAL A 126 11.17 7.07 3.25
C VAL A 126 11.30 8.57 3.17
N MET A 127 11.27 9.09 1.96
CA MET A 127 11.01 10.51 1.70
C MET A 127 9.51 10.71 1.45
N GLY A 128 8.90 11.72 2.04
CA GLY A 128 7.48 11.99 1.88
C GLY A 128 7.16 13.45 1.63
N ARG A 129 6.04 13.69 0.90
CA ARG A 129 5.48 15.02 0.65
C ARG A 129 3.97 14.98 0.79
N VAL A 130 3.45 15.69 1.78
CA VAL A 130 2.00 15.81 2.00
C VAL A 130 1.45 16.99 1.22
N THR A 131 0.42 16.75 0.42
CA THR A 131 -0.19 17.75 -0.49
C THR A 131 -1.72 17.77 -0.34
N LYS A 132 -2.36 18.85 -0.78
CA LYS A 132 -3.83 18.95 -0.84
C LYS A 132 -4.41 18.25 -2.08
N ARG A 133 -3.62 18.11 -3.12
CA ARG A 133 -4.02 17.56 -4.43
C ARG A 133 -2.96 16.59 -4.91
N HIS A 134 -3.33 15.70 -5.83
CA HIS A 134 -2.45 14.66 -6.41
C HIS A 134 -2.46 14.75 -7.96
N ARG A 135 -2.06 15.92 -8.48
CA ARG A 135 -1.96 16.17 -9.92
C ARG A 135 -0.51 16.04 -10.39
N ALA A 136 -0.30 16.05 -11.70
CA ALA A 136 1.04 16.03 -12.30
C ALA A 136 1.99 17.09 -11.72
N LYS A 137 1.49 18.29 -11.41
CA LYS A 137 2.28 19.35 -10.78
C LYS A 137 2.83 18.93 -9.42
N GLU A 138 1.97 18.41 -8.55
CA GLU A 138 2.40 17.95 -7.22
C GLU A 138 3.37 16.78 -7.31
N PHE A 139 3.18 15.88 -8.28
CA PHE A 139 4.11 14.80 -8.56
C PHE A 139 5.47 15.33 -9.04
N LEU A 140 5.52 16.26 -9.99
CA LEU A 140 6.75 16.92 -10.42
C LEU A 140 7.49 17.63 -9.27
N ASP A 141 6.75 18.32 -8.40
CA ASP A 141 7.35 18.93 -7.23
C ASP A 141 7.95 17.89 -6.27
N PHE A 142 7.37 16.69 -6.22
CA PHE A 142 7.94 15.60 -5.45
C PHE A 142 9.18 14.99 -6.12
N LEU A 143 9.18 14.79 -7.43
CA LEU A 143 10.38 14.36 -8.17
C LEU A 143 11.55 15.34 -8.00
N ARG A 144 11.28 16.63 -8.06
CA ARG A 144 12.28 17.68 -7.77
C ARG A 144 12.79 17.62 -6.33
N GLN A 145 11.93 17.27 -5.37
CA GLN A 145 12.36 17.06 -3.98
C GLN A 145 13.31 15.86 -3.89
N ILE A 146 12.98 14.71 -4.50
CA ILE A 146 13.84 13.52 -4.55
C ILE A 146 15.19 13.89 -5.16
N GLU A 147 15.18 14.54 -6.32
CA GLU A 147 16.38 14.92 -7.06
C GLU A 147 17.31 15.82 -6.25
N ARG A 148 16.77 16.77 -5.44
CA ARG A 148 17.56 17.64 -4.57
C ARG A 148 18.07 16.96 -3.29
N SER A 149 17.32 15.96 -2.81
CA SER A 149 17.63 15.28 -1.54
C SER A 149 18.58 14.09 -1.71
N THR A 150 18.92 13.72 -2.94
CA THR A 150 19.82 12.58 -3.24
C THR A 150 21.18 13.06 -3.73
N PRO A 151 22.27 12.34 -3.41
CA PRO A 151 23.61 12.63 -3.90
C PRO A 151 23.66 12.75 -5.42
N LYS A 152 24.38 13.74 -5.92
CA LYS A 152 24.39 14.08 -7.37
C LYS A 152 25.16 13.08 -8.22
N GLU A 153 26.09 12.38 -7.62
CA GLU A 153 26.95 11.37 -8.22
C GLU A 153 26.28 10.02 -8.42
N LEU A 154 25.08 9.82 -7.83
CA LEU A 154 24.34 8.57 -7.93
C LEU A 154 23.21 8.69 -8.95
N ASP A 155 23.03 7.66 -9.75
CA ASP A 155 21.86 7.53 -10.61
C ASP A 155 20.62 7.12 -9.79
N LEU A 156 19.45 7.51 -10.28
CA LEU A 156 18.17 7.24 -9.62
C LEU A 156 17.31 6.32 -10.49
N HIS A 157 17.03 5.13 -10.03
CA HIS A 157 16.01 4.25 -10.60
C HIS A 157 14.70 4.42 -9.82
N ILE A 158 13.66 4.91 -10.47
CA ILE A 158 12.37 5.20 -9.83
C ILE A 158 11.31 4.23 -10.34
N ILE A 159 10.85 3.36 -9.46
CA ILE A 159 9.76 2.41 -9.75
C ILE A 159 8.43 3.12 -9.49
N LEU A 160 7.60 3.19 -10.52
CA LEU A 160 6.32 3.89 -10.56
C LEU A 160 5.19 2.96 -10.98
N ASP A 161 3.98 3.25 -10.53
CA ASP A 161 2.80 2.64 -11.11
C ASP A 161 2.48 3.22 -12.51
N ASN A 162 1.54 2.60 -13.20
CA ASN A 162 1.17 2.99 -14.56
C ASN A 162 0.12 4.13 -14.62
N SER A 163 0.11 5.03 -13.61
CA SER A 163 -0.82 6.14 -13.54
C SER A 163 -0.66 7.14 -14.69
N SER A 164 -1.76 7.71 -15.15
CA SER A 164 -1.76 8.76 -16.18
C SER A 164 -1.06 10.03 -15.71
N THR A 165 -1.07 10.33 -14.41
CA THR A 165 -0.39 11.50 -13.83
C THR A 165 1.13 11.43 -13.99
N HIS A 166 1.71 10.22 -14.01
CA HIS A 166 3.14 9.98 -14.18
C HIS A 166 3.59 10.08 -15.66
N LYS A 167 2.64 10.09 -16.60
CA LYS A 167 2.90 10.06 -18.06
C LYS A 167 2.51 11.35 -18.77
N THR A 168 2.24 12.41 -18.04
CA THR A 168 1.92 13.71 -18.67
C THR A 168 3.13 14.26 -19.42
N ALA A 169 2.87 15.06 -20.45
CA ALA A 169 3.92 15.68 -21.25
C ALA A 169 4.93 16.49 -20.41
N GLU A 170 4.46 17.16 -19.35
CA GLU A 170 5.31 17.90 -18.42
C GLU A 170 6.27 16.99 -17.65
N VAL A 171 5.78 15.83 -17.17
CA VAL A 171 6.60 14.85 -16.45
C VAL A 171 7.61 14.21 -17.38
N GLN A 172 7.19 13.81 -18.59
CA GLN A 172 8.08 13.22 -19.59
C GLN A 172 9.17 14.19 -20.02
N LYS A 173 8.82 15.46 -20.27
CA LYS A 173 9.81 16.49 -20.60
C LYS A 173 10.83 16.66 -19.47
N TRP A 174 10.36 16.76 -18.22
CA TRP A 174 11.25 16.91 -17.07
C TRP A 174 12.19 15.71 -16.91
N LEU A 175 11.69 14.48 -17.06
CA LEU A 175 12.51 13.26 -17.02
C LEU A 175 13.57 13.24 -18.14
N ALA A 176 13.21 13.67 -19.36
CA ALA A 176 14.16 13.75 -20.48
C ALA A 176 15.29 14.77 -20.23
N GLU A 177 15.02 15.82 -19.44
CA GLU A 177 16.03 16.83 -19.04
C GLU A 177 16.91 16.38 -17.87
N HIS A 178 16.57 15.26 -17.20
CA HIS A 178 17.26 14.75 -16.00
C HIS A 178 17.75 13.32 -16.21
N SER A 179 18.80 13.17 -17.04
CA SER A 179 19.32 11.88 -17.52
C SER A 179 19.72 10.89 -16.44
N ARG A 180 20.05 11.39 -15.23
CA ARG A 180 20.37 10.51 -14.09
C ARG A 180 19.13 9.78 -13.49
N ILE A 181 17.91 10.13 -13.93
CA ILE A 181 16.66 9.57 -13.42
C ILE A 181 16.05 8.64 -14.46
N THR A 182 15.99 7.35 -14.15
CA THR A 182 15.39 6.33 -15.00
C THR A 182 14.08 5.83 -14.40
N PRO A 183 12.93 6.08 -15.02
CA PRO A 183 11.65 5.57 -14.57
C PRO A 183 11.43 4.11 -15.01
N HIS A 184 10.94 3.28 -14.10
CA HIS A 184 10.53 1.88 -14.31
C HIS A 184 9.06 1.72 -13.97
N PHE A 185 8.24 1.38 -14.97
CA PHE A 185 6.81 1.28 -14.74
C PHE A 185 6.38 -0.14 -14.39
N THR A 186 5.66 -0.31 -13.30
CA THR A 186 5.03 -1.60 -12.99
C THR A 186 3.97 -1.94 -14.03
N PRO A 187 3.66 -3.23 -14.27
CA PRO A 187 2.56 -3.62 -15.14
C PRO A 187 1.22 -3.05 -14.65
N THR A 188 0.32 -2.80 -15.56
CA THR A 188 -1.06 -2.40 -15.22
C THR A 188 -1.70 -3.41 -14.29
N SER A 189 -2.35 -2.94 -13.22
CA SER A 189 -2.99 -3.76 -12.19
C SER A 189 -2.03 -4.63 -11.36
N ALA A 190 -0.77 -4.25 -11.28
CA ALA A 190 0.27 -4.94 -10.50
C ALA A 190 0.88 -4.05 -9.39
N SER A 191 0.06 -3.26 -8.68
CA SER A 191 0.51 -2.41 -7.58
C SER A 191 1.22 -3.18 -6.45
N TRP A 192 0.97 -4.50 -6.33
CA TRP A 192 1.67 -5.37 -5.39
C TRP A 192 3.18 -5.46 -5.65
N LEU A 193 3.65 -5.08 -6.85
CA LEU A 193 5.07 -4.96 -7.17
C LEU A 193 5.68 -3.67 -6.60
N ASN A 194 4.88 -2.66 -6.28
CA ASN A 194 5.38 -1.41 -5.75
C ASN A 194 5.61 -1.52 -4.24
N ALA A 195 6.88 -1.59 -3.81
CA ALA A 195 7.26 -1.86 -2.43
C ALA A 195 6.73 -0.82 -1.43
N VAL A 196 6.56 0.44 -1.86
CA VAL A 196 6.04 1.53 -1.01
C VAL A 196 4.62 1.28 -0.52
N GLU A 197 3.81 0.48 -1.23
CA GLU A 197 2.46 0.10 -0.81
C GLU A 197 2.46 -0.66 0.53
N SER A 198 3.47 -1.49 0.75
CA SER A 198 3.67 -2.16 2.04
C SER A 198 3.91 -1.15 3.17
N TRP A 199 4.66 -0.09 2.90
CA TRP A 199 4.91 0.97 3.86
C TRP A 199 3.65 1.82 4.09
N PHE A 200 2.86 2.15 3.05
CA PHE A 200 1.56 2.81 3.21
C PHE A 200 0.61 2.01 4.11
N SER A 201 0.63 0.69 3.99
CA SER A 201 -0.15 -0.18 4.87
C SER A 201 0.31 -0.12 6.33
N GLN A 202 1.61 0.11 6.58
CA GLN A 202 2.13 0.31 7.93
C GLN A 202 1.71 1.68 8.49
N LEU A 203 1.83 2.75 7.71
CA LEU A 203 1.36 4.09 8.07
C LEU A 203 -0.13 4.06 8.45
N GLU A 204 -0.96 3.45 7.60
CA GLU A 204 -2.40 3.33 7.84
C GLU A 204 -2.68 2.65 9.18
N ARG A 205 -2.15 1.45 9.38
CA ARG A 205 -2.45 0.64 10.58
C ARG A 205 -1.90 1.22 11.86
N ARG A 206 -0.71 1.82 11.83
CA ARG A 206 0.01 2.23 13.04
C ARG A 206 -0.27 3.67 13.45
N SER A 207 -0.65 4.53 12.50
CA SER A 207 -0.79 5.95 12.74
C SER A 207 -2.18 6.49 12.38
N ILE A 208 -2.67 6.22 11.17
CA ILE A 208 -3.88 6.85 10.65
C ILE A 208 -5.15 6.18 11.21
N TYR A 209 -5.24 4.85 11.14
CA TYR A 209 -6.47 4.11 11.45
C TYR A 209 -7.05 4.38 12.84
N ARG A 210 -6.20 4.54 13.86
CA ARG A 210 -6.62 4.89 15.24
C ARG A 210 -6.46 6.36 15.56
N GLY A 211 -5.87 7.15 14.64
CA GLY A 211 -5.66 8.57 14.84
C GLY A 211 -6.98 9.34 14.93
N VAL A 212 -6.96 10.41 15.70
CA VAL A 212 -8.03 11.42 15.79
C VAL A 212 -7.41 12.74 15.40
N PHE A 213 -7.97 13.40 14.38
CA PHE A 213 -7.39 14.59 13.77
C PHE A 213 -8.44 15.70 13.69
N SER A 214 -8.30 16.72 14.50
CA SER A 214 -9.19 17.88 14.51
C SER A 214 -8.98 18.80 13.30
N SER A 215 -7.87 18.61 12.56
CA SER A 215 -7.53 19.40 11.39
C SER A 215 -6.63 18.62 10.40
N VAL A 216 -6.61 19.06 9.14
CA VAL A 216 -5.64 18.58 8.15
C VAL A 216 -4.19 18.90 8.54
N THR A 217 -3.97 19.91 9.34
CA THR A 217 -2.62 20.27 9.84
C THR A 217 -2.13 19.23 10.84
N GLU A 218 -2.96 18.77 11.75
CA GLU A 218 -2.63 17.69 12.68
C GLU A 218 -2.34 16.38 11.93
N LEU A 219 -3.18 16.03 10.95
CA LEU A 219 -2.95 14.85 10.10
C LEU A 219 -1.59 14.94 9.39
N ARG A 220 -1.26 16.11 8.82
CA ARG A 220 0.04 16.35 8.17
C ARG A 220 1.20 16.14 9.14
N ASN A 221 1.11 16.76 10.32
CA ASN A 221 2.15 16.66 11.33
C ASN A 221 2.35 15.23 11.79
N GLU A 222 1.27 14.46 11.95
CA GLU A 222 1.33 13.05 12.30
C GLU A 222 2.02 12.21 11.22
N ILE A 223 1.70 12.43 9.94
CA ILE A 223 2.37 11.75 8.82
C ILE A 223 3.88 12.05 8.84
N HIS A 224 4.28 13.31 9.01
CA HIS A 224 5.69 13.66 9.09
C HIS A 224 6.38 13.06 10.31
N ARG A 225 5.70 13.05 11.47
CA ARG A 225 6.19 12.39 12.68
C ARG A 225 6.42 10.90 12.46
N PHE A 226 5.47 10.23 11.79
CA PHE A 226 5.59 8.80 11.48
C PHE A 226 6.77 8.52 10.54
N ILE A 227 6.94 9.31 9.47
CA ILE A 227 8.08 9.19 8.55
C ILE A 227 9.40 9.34 9.31
N LYS A 228 9.52 10.39 10.12
CA LYS A 228 10.73 10.65 10.93
C LYS A 228 11.03 9.49 11.90
N ALA A 229 10.03 8.98 12.60
CA ALA A 229 10.17 7.84 13.50
C ALA A 229 10.54 6.56 12.74
N HIS A 230 9.93 6.32 11.58
CA HIS A 230 10.26 5.17 10.73
C HIS A 230 11.73 5.21 10.31
N ASN A 231 12.20 6.32 9.77
CA ASN A 231 13.58 6.45 9.30
C ASN A 231 14.60 6.31 10.44
N ALA A 232 14.26 6.80 11.64
CA ALA A 232 15.16 6.72 12.80
C ALA A 232 15.26 5.32 13.41
N THR A 233 14.19 4.51 13.37
CA THR A 233 14.13 3.27 14.19
C THR A 233 13.65 2.03 13.46
N ASN A 234 12.97 2.17 12.33
CA ASN A 234 12.31 1.05 11.65
C ASN A 234 12.73 0.87 10.18
N ALA A 235 13.55 1.76 9.64
CA ALA A 235 14.07 1.63 8.29
C ALA A 235 14.91 0.36 8.17
N LYS A 236 14.62 -0.46 7.16
CA LYS A 236 15.32 -1.71 6.88
C LYS A 236 15.28 -1.97 5.38
N PRO A 237 16.36 -2.49 4.80
CA PRO A 237 16.39 -2.88 3.40
C PRO A 237 15.21 -3.74 3.01
N PHE A 238 14.66 -3.47 1.83
CA PHE A 238 13.62 -4.30 1.27
C PHE A 238 14.17 -5.67 0.91
N LYS A 239 13.42 -6.72 1.23
CA LYS A 239 13.77 -8.10 0.85
C LYS A 239 12.63 -8.71 0.04
N TRP A 240 12.93 -9.08 -1.19
CA TRP A 240 12.01 -9.88 -1.99
C TRP A 240 11.94 -11.30 -1.43
N THR A 241 10.75 -11.74 -1.03
CA THR A 241 10.55 -13.04 -0.36
C THR A 241 9.70 -14.03 -1.14
N LYS A 242 9.12 -13.60 -2.28
CA LYS A 242 8.32 -14.50 -3.11
C LYS A 242 9.22 -15.33 -4.00
N SER A 243 8.98 -16.66 -4.06
CA SER A 243 9.60 -17.52 -5.04
C SER A 243 9.07 -17.21 -6.45
N ALA A 244 9.81 -17.63 -7.46
CA ALA A 244 9.42 -17.52 -8.87
C ALA A 244 8.39 -18.59 -9.31
N ALA A 245 7.72 -19.25 -8.34
CA ALA A 245 6.75 -20.32 -8.61
C ALA A 245 5.34 -19.74 -8.79
#